data_eff68566f40c60f5943e133c2676ae52
#
_entry.id   eff68566f40c60f5943e133c2676ae52
#
_cell.length_a   1.000
_cell.length_b   1.000
_cell.length_c   1.000
_cell.angle_alpha   90.00
_cell.angle_beta   90.00
_cell.angle_gamma   90.00
#
_symmetry.space_group_name_H-M   'P 1'
#
loop_
_entity.id
_entity.type
_entity.pdbx_description
1 polymer ?
#
loop_
_entity_poly.entity_id
_entity_poly.type
_entity_poly.pdbx_seq_one_letter_code
_entity_poly.pdbx_strand_id
1 'polypeptide(L)'
;VGRPDLAQKAAHMTQEELAGLLYDSLMNKIMPLADDLIVYPAHGAGSACGKNMMKETVDTLGNQKKHNYALNQPNKTAFIKAVTDGLTPPPAYFGLNVAMNKQGYESFETVLNNGMRALTPDEFEAAAENTEALLLDTRSNNDFHSGFIPQSINIGLNGDFAPWVGAMIIDVKQ
;
A
#
# COMPACT_ATOMS: atom_id res chain seq x y z
N VAL A 1 -2.91 -5.33 -14.75
CA VAL A 1 -1.85 -4.32 -14.91
C VAL A 1 -1.81 -3.43 -13.68
N GLY A 2 -0.62 -3.24 -13.11
CA GLY A 2 -0.43 -2.44 -11.91
C GLY A 2 -0.57 -0.93 -12.15
N ARG A 3 -0.58 -0.16 -11.06
CA ARG A 3 -0.68 1.30 -11.07
C ARG A 3 0.71 1.93 -11.23
N PRO A 4 0.96 2.70 -12.30
CA PRO A 4 2.27 3.33 -12.53
C PRO A 4 2.57 4.46 -11.52
N ASP A 5 1.55 5.13 -10.99
CA ASP A 5 1.70 6.25 -10.05
C ASP A 5 2.34 5.87 -8.71
N LEU A 6 2.27 4.60 -8.30
CA LEU A 6 2.81 4.16 -7.01
C LEU A 6 4.34 4.26 -6.91
N ALA A 7 5.04 4.25 -8.02
CA ALA A 7 6.50 4.31 -8.06
C ALA A 7 7.07 5.71 -8.32
N GLN A 8 6.25 6.74 -8.52
CA GLN A 8 6.69 8.09 -8.92
C GLN A 8 7.79 8.67 -8.01
N LYS A 9 7.56 8.68 -6.70
CA LYS A 9 8.52 9.22 -5.73
C LYS A 9 9.84 8.43 -5.72
N ALA A 10 9.76 7.11 -5.81
CA ALA A 10 10.94 6.25 -5.75
C ALA A 10 11.74 6.21 -7.06
N ALA A 11 11.10 6.52 -8.18
CA ALA A 11 11.72 6.52 -9.51
C ALA A 11 12.13 7.92 -9.96
N HIS A 12 11.68 8.98 -9.28
CA HIS A 12 11.82 10.38 -9.73
C HIS A 12 11.27 10.60 -11.15
N MET A 13 10.15 9.96 -11.47
CA MET A 13 9.48 9.99 -12.77
C MET A 13 8.00 10.32 -12.60
N THR A 14 7.38 10.85 -13.65
CA THR A 14 5.93 11.05 -13.68
C THR A 14 5.18 9.72 -13.86
N GLN A 15 3.90 9.70 -13.53
CA GLN A 15 3.08 8.51 -13.77
C GLN A 15 2.96 8.16 -15.26
N GLU A 16 2.99 9.17 -16.14
CA GLU A 16 2.94 9.00 -17.59
C GLU A 16 4.21 8.36 -18.13
N GLU A 17 5.38 8.79 -17.65
CA GLU A 17 6.67 8.18 -18.00
C GLU A 17 6.73 6.72 -17.52
N LEU A 18 6.32 6.46 -16.29
CA LEU A 18 6.25 5.10 -15.73
C LEU A 18 5.25 4.22 -16.49
N ALA A 19 4.10 4.76 -16.86
CA ALA A 19 3.13 4.06 -17.71
C ALA A 19 3.69 3.76 -19.09
N GLY A 20 4.49 4.66 -19.63
CA GLY A 20 5.21 4.45 -20.92
C GLY A 20 6.21 3.31 -20.85
N LEU A 21 6.99 3.21 -19.77
CA LEU A 21 7.93 2.10 -19.53
C LEU A 21 7.18 0.77 -19.30
N LEU A 22 6.04 0.83 -18.61
CA LEU A 22 5.19 -0.33 -18.41
C LEU A 22 4.66 -0.85 -19.75
N TYR A 23 4.17 0.04 -20.63
CA TYR A 23 3.72 -0.33 -21.97
C TYR A 23 4.83 -1.03 -22.76
N ASP A 24 6.02 -0.45 -22.80
CA ASP A 24 7.15 -1.03 -23.54
C ASP A 24 7.54 -2.42 -23.00
N SER A 25 7.51 -2.58 -21.67
CA SER A 25 7.77 -3.87 -21.03
C SER A 25 6.70 -4.91 -21.36
N LEU A 26 5.42 -4.53 -21.33
CA LEU A 26 4.31 -5.43 -21.65
C LEU A 26 4.37 -5.83 -23.13
N MET A 27 4.52 -4.89 -24.04
CA MET A 27 4.50 -5.17 -25.48
C MET A 27 5.72 -5.97 -25.94
N ASN A 28 6.91 -5.68 -25.41
CA ASN A 28 8.15 -6.30 -25.88
C ASN A 28 8.50 -7.61 -25.14
N LYS A 29 8.05 -7.78 -23.89
CA LYS A 29 8.46 -8.92 -23.04
C LYS A 29 7.30 -9.88 -22.74
N ILE A 30 6.10 -9.39 -22.58
CA ILE A 30 4.96 -10.21 -22.14
C ILE A 30 4.07 -10.62 -23.33
N MET A 31 3.69 -9.67 -24.17
CA MET A 31 2.80 -9.96 -25.31
C MET A 31 3.36 -11.01 -26.30
N PRO A 32 4.68 -11.15 -26.53
CA PRO A 32 5.22 -12.21 -27.39
C PRO A 32 5.17 -13.61 -26.79
N LEU A 33 4.92 -13.76 -25.49
CA LEU A 33 4.88 -15.06 -24.83
C LEU A 33 3.65 -15.88 -25.27
N ALA A 34 3.73 -17.20 -25.07
CA ALA A 34 2.68 -18.15 -25.46
C ALA A 34 1.36 -17.90 -24.71
N ASP A 35 0.25 -18.14 -25.38
CA ASP A 35 -1.09 -17.83 -24.86
C ASP A 35 -1.54 -18.78 -23.74
N ASP A 36 -0.99 -19.97 -23.67
CA ASP A 36 -1.26 -20.98 -22.65
C ASP A 36 -0.52 -20.76 -21.32
N LEU A 37 0.38 -19.77 -21.27
CA LEU A 37 1.06 -19.43 -20.03
C LEU A 37 0.06 -18.97 -18.96
N ILE A 38 0.24 -19.51 -17.77
CA ILE A 38 -0.59 -19.17 -16.62
C ILE A 38 -0.04 -17.93 -15.93
N VAL A 39 -0.92 -16.96 -15.72
CA VAL A 39 -0.63 -15.69 -15.05
C VAL A 39 -1.17 -15.74 -13.61
N TYR A 40 -0.28 -15.60 -12.64
CA TYR A 40 -0.62 -15.42 -11.24
C TYR A 40 -0.46 -13.94 -10.87
N PRO A 41 -1.55 -13.21 -10.61
CA PRO A 41 -1.45 -11.83 -10.18
C PRO A 41 -0.87 -11.73 -8.76
N ALA A 42 -0.06 -10.71 -8.51
CA ALA A 42 0.54 -10.49 -7.20
C ALA A 42 -0.48 -10.10 -6.11
N HIS A 43 -1.64 -9.57 -6.50
CA HIS A 43 -2.69 -9.11 -5.58
C HIS A 43 -4.06 -9.57 -6.04
N GLY A 44 -4.94 -9.84 -5.08
CA GLY A 44 -6.34 -10.16 -5.33
C GLY A 44 -7.24 -8.92 -5.55
N ALA A 45 -8.51 -9.16 -5.83
CA ALA A 45 -9.53 -8.13 -5.98
C ALA A 45 -9.61 -7.23 -4.74
N GLY A 46 -9.81 -5.93 -4.95
CA GLY A 46 -9.89 -4.92 -3.89
C GLY A 46 -8.55 -4.33 -3.44
N SER A 47 -7.42 -4.83 -3.94
CA SER A 47 -6.13 -4.22 -3.65
C SER A 47 -6.01 -2.80 -4.24
N ALA A 48 -5.46 -1.87 -3.44
CA ALA A 48 -5.15 -0.51 -3.89
C ALA A 48 -4.04 -0.45 -4.96
N CYS A 49 -3.33 -1.55 -5.21
CA CYS A 49 -2.27 -1.65 -6.21
C CYS A 49 -2.75 -1.88 -7.64
N GLY A 50 -4.06 -2.09 -7.85
CA GLY A 50 -4.67 -2.29 -9.16
C GLY A 50 -5.85 -1.37 -9.39
N LYS A 51 -6.11 -1.00 -10.66
CA LYS A 51 -7.25 -0.14 -11.02
C LYS A 51 -8.53 -0.96 -11.21
N ASN A 52 -8.48 -2.00 -12.03
CA ASN A 52 -9.61 -2.88 -12.35
C ASN A 52 -9.16 -4.32 -12.14
N MET A 53 -9.21 -4.77 -10.90
CA MET A 53 -8.78 -6.13 -10.56
C MET A 53 -9.96 -7.08 -10.64
N MET A 54 -9.76 -8.18 -11.38
CA MET A 54 -10.73 -9.28 -11.51
C MET A 54 -10.74 -10.12 -10.21
N LYS A 55 -11.78 -10.92 -10.05
CA LYS A 55 -11.93 -11.82 -8.90
C LYS A 55 -11.04 -13.06 -9.00
N GLU A 56 -10.69 -13.43 -10.21
CA GLU A 56 -9.87 -14.60 -10.50
C GLU A 56 -8.46 -14.43 -9.93
N THR A 57 -7.97 -15.48 -9.30
CA THR A 57 -6.62 -15.55 -8.73
C THR A 57 -5.60 -16.15 -9.69
N VAL A 58 -6.05 -16.60 -10.86
CA VAL A 58 -5.25 -17.18 -11.93
C VAL A 58 -5.96 -17.04 -13.26
N ASP A 59 -5.21 -16.83 -14.34
CA ASP A 59 -5.76 -16.79 -15.71
C ASP A 59 -4.67 -17.16 -16.73
N THR A 60 -5.06 -17.38 -17.99
CA THR A 60 -4.10 -17.56 -19.08
C THR A 60 -3.69 -16.23 -19.70
N LEU A 61 -2.47 -16.15 -20.21
CA LEU A 61 -2.02 -14.94 -20.90
C LEU A 61 -2.86 -14.66 -22.16
N GLY A 62 -3.28 -15.67 -22.87
CA GLY A 62 -4.15 -15.52 -24.04
C GLY A 62 -5.51 -14.91 -23.69
N ASN A 63 -6.07 -15.26 -22.54
CA ASN A 63 -7.29 -14.63 -22.05
C ASN A 63 -7.05 -13.17 -21.64
N GLN A 64 -5.94 -12.89 -20.96
CA GLN A 64 -5.55 -11.51 -20.63
C GLN A 64 -5.30 -10.65 -21.87
N LYS A 65 -4.65 -11.17 -22.91
CA LYS A 65 -4.49 -10.48 -24.20
C LYS A 65 -5.83 -10.09 -24.83
N LYS A 66 -6.88 -10.88 -24.64
CA LYS A 66 -8.23 -10.64 -25.22
C LYS A 66 -9.08 -9.69 -24.39
N HIS A 67 -8.99 -9.77 -23.06
CA HIS A 67 -9.97 -9.14 -22.16
C HIS A 67 -9.40 -8.07 -21.24
N ASN A 68 -8.05 -7.99 -21.07
CA ASN A 68 -7.48 -7.00 -20.19
C ASN A 68 -7.60 -5.60 -20.80
N TYR A 69 -8.27 -4.70 -20.10
CA TYR A 69 -8.55 -3.34 -20.58
C TYR A 69 -7.28 -2.56 -21.00
N ALA A 70 -6.18 -2.79 -20.30
CA ALA A 70 -4.94 -2.10 -20.60
C ALA A 70 -4.20 -2.69 -21.81
N LEU A 71 -4.20 -4.02 -21.96
CA LEU A 71 -3.52 -4.68 -23.09
C LEU A 71 -4.24 -4.46 -24.43
N ASN A 72 -5.53 -4.11 -24.42
CA ASN A 72 -6.37 -3.89 -25.60
C ASN A 72 -6.39 -2.43 -26.07
N GLN A 73 -5.48 -1.58 -25.62
CA GLN A 73 -5.41 -0.21 -26.09
C GLN A 73 -4.74 -0.12 -27.47
N PRO A 74 -5.25 0.76 -28.36
CA PRO A 74 -4.81 0.81 -29.76
C PRO A 74 -3.35 1.28 -29.93
N ASN A 75 -2.81 2.00 -28.95
CA ASN A 75 -1.45 2.51 -29.00
C ASN A 75 -0.96 2.93 -27.60
N LYS A 76 0.34 3.29 -27.49
CA LYS A 76 1.00 3.70 -26.25
C LYS A 76 0.31 4.88 -25.56
N THR A 77 -0.10 5.89 -26.31
CA THR A 77 -0.78 7.08 -25.76
C THR A 77 -2.13 6.69 -25.12
N ALA A 78 -2.94 5.88 -25.80
CA ALA A 78 -4.20 5.38 -25.26
C ALA A 78 -3.99 4.49 -24.02
N PHE A 79 -2.96 3.64 -24.03
CA PHE A 79 -2.58 2.83 -22.86
C PHE A 79 -2.23 3.70 -21.66
N ILE A 80 -1.33 4.69 -21.85
CA ILE A 80 -0.94 5.62 -20.78
C ILE A 80 -2.19 6.27 -20.17
N LYS A 81 -3.06 6.83 -21.01
CA LYS A 81 -4.30 7.43 -20.54
C LYS A 81 -5.17 6.42 -19.78
N ALA A 82 -5.36 5.22 -20.30
CA ALA A 82 -6.20 4.20 -19.69
C ALA A 82 -5.71 3.77 -18.30
N VAL A 83 -4.40 3.68 -18.07
CA VAL A 83 -3.84 3.22 -16.79
C VAL A 83 -3.63 4.35 -15.77
N THR A 84 -3.58 5.61 -16.22
CA THR A 84 -3.38 6.77 -15.33
C THR A 84 -4.67 7.54 -15.01
N ASP A 85 -5.69 7.43 -15.85
CA ASP A 85 -6.95 8.15 -15.67
C ASP A 85 -7.77 7.63 -14.49
N GLY A 86 -8.34 8.54 -13.68
CA GLY A 86 -9.23 8.21 -12.57
C GLY A 86 -8.58 7.44 -11.42
N LEU A 87 -7.26 7.53 -11.24
CA LEU A 87 -6.58 6.93 -10.09
C LEU A 87 -6.87 7.73 -8.82
N THR A 88 -7.28 7.03 -7.76
CA THR A 88 -7.37 7.62 -6.42
C THR A 88 -5.96 7.77 -5.84
N PRO A 89 -5.68 8.81 -5.01
CA PRO A 89 -4.40 8.93 -4.34
C PRO A 89 -4.00 7.63 -3.62
N PRO A 90 -2.74 7.19 -3.71
CA PRO A 90 -2.29 6.03 -2.97
C PRO A 90 -2.29 6.31 -1.47
N PRO A 91 -2.43 5.28 -0.61
CA PRO A 91 -2.26 5.43 0.83
C PRO A 91 -0.91 6.07 1.18
N ALA A 92 -0.88 6.93 2.20
CA ALA A 92 0.31 7.70 2.57
C ALA A 92 1.54 6.83 2.86
N TYR A 93 1.34 5.66 3.47
CA TYR A 93 2.39 4.71 3.83
C TYR A 93 3.04 3.98 2.64
N PHE A 94 2.47 4.03 1.42
CA PHE A 94 3.04 3.33 0.27
C PHE A 94 4.46 3.79 -0.07
N GLY A 95 4.73 5.09 0.03
CA GLY A 95 6.07 5.63 -0.21
C GLY A 95 7.11 5.07 0.77
N LEU A 96 6.76 4.95 2.05
CA LEU A 96 7.60 4.34 3.07
C LEU A 96 7.85 2.87 2.79
N ASN A 97 6.81 2.11 2.46
CA ASN A 97 6.94 0.69 2.12
C ASN A 97 7.88 0.47 0.92
N VAL A 98 7.80 1.30 -0.10
CA VAL A 98 8.71 1.23 -1.25
C VAL A 98 10.16 1.50 -0.83
N ALA A 99 10.39 2.49 0.03
CA ALA A 99 11.71 2.80 0.56
C ALA A 99 12.27 1.63 1.39
N MET A 100 11.47 1.08 2.30
CA MET A 100 11.84 -0.08 3.12
C MET A 100 12.18 -1.31 2.27
N ASN A 101 11.40 -1.58 1.23
CA ASN A 101 11.67 -2.71 0.31
C ASN A 101 12.97 -2.54 -0.49
N LYS A 102 13.41 -1.31 -0.74
CA LYS A 102 14.66 -1.02 -1.45
C LYS A 102 15.89 -0.99 -0.54
N GLN A 103 15.75 -0.39 0.63
CA GLN A 103 16.86 -0.09 1.53
C GLN A 103 17.02 -1.12 2.64
N GLY A 104 16.02 -1.97 2.83
CA GLY A 104 15.89 -2.83 3.99
C GLY A 104 15.23 -2.11 5.17
N TYR A 105 14.97 -2.84 6.23
CA TYR A 105 14.33 -2.37 7.46
C TYR A 105 14.87 -3.17 8.65
N GLU A 106 14.66 -2.65 9.84
CA GLU A 106 15.04 -3.34 11.08
C GLU A 106 14.30 -4.66 11.23
N SER A 107 14.93 -5.64 11.87
CA SER A 107 14.28 -6.93 12.12
C SER A 107 13.03 -6.75 12.97
N PHE A 108 12.04 -7.60 12.74
CA PHE A 108 10.80 -7.60 13.53
C PHE A 108 11.07 -7.75 15.03
N GLU A 109 12.04 -8.59 15.41
CA GLU A 109 12.45 -8.77 16.81
C GLU A 109 13.03 -7.48 17.42
N THR A 110 13.83 -6.74 16.67
CA THR A 110 14.38 -5.46 17.12
C THR A 110 13.27 -4.45 17.38
N VAL A 111 12.34 -4.33 16.45
CA VAL A 111 11.19 -3.43 16.59
C VAL A 111 10.31 -3.80 17.78
N LEU A 112 10.04 -5.09 17.98
CA LEU A 112 9.26 -5.56 19.14
C LEU A 112 9.99 -5.26 20.44
N ASN A 113 11.27 -5.59 20.55
CA ASN A 113 12.04 -5.38 21.79
C ASN A 113 12.12 -3.89 22.17
N ASN A 114 12.17 -3.01 21.18
CA ASN A 114 12.21 -1.57 21.41
C ASN A 114 10.83 -0.99 21.78
N GLY A 115 9.75 -1.54 21.19
CA GLY A 115 8.40 -1.00 21.31
C GLY A 115 7.54 -1.64 22.40
N MET A 116 7.80 -2.90 22.78
CA MET A 116 6.97 -3.63 23.74
C MET A 116 7.50 -3.53 25.16
N ARG A 117 7.45 -2.33 25.75
CA ARG A 117 7.74 -2.14 27.16
C ARG A 117 6.44 -1.87 27.93
N ALA A 118 6.10 -2.75 28.87
CA ALA A 118 5.02 -2.47 29.80
C ALA A 118 5.43 -1.34 30.78
N LEU A 119 4.58 -0.34 30.90
CA LEU A 119 4.74 0.78 31.84
C LEU A 119 3.63 0.70 32.88
N THR A 120 3.95 1.15 34.09
CA THR A 120 2.91 1.47 35.10
C THR A 120 2.14 2.71 34.64
N PRO A 121 0.93 2.98 35.18
CA PRO A 121 0.19 4.20 34.86
C PRO A 121 1.02 5.48 35.03
N ASP A 122 1.75 5.60 36.14
CA ASP A 122 2.59 6.78 36.46
C ASP A 122 3.75 6.91 35.46
N GLU A 123 4.40 5.80 35.09
CA GLU A 123 5.46 5.80 34.06
C GLU A 123 4.92 6.15 32.68
N PHE A 124 3.69 5.69 32.35
CA PHE A 124 3.05 6.02 31.08
C PHE A 124 2.72 7.51 31.00
N GLU A 125 2.12 8.08 32.04
CA GLU A 125 1.83 9.51 32.13
C GLU A 125 3.09 10.34 31.98
N ALA A 126 4.13 10.03 32.77
CA ALA A 126 5.42 10.72 32.69
C ALA A 126 6.08 10.60 31.30
N ALA A 127 5.98 9.43 30.64
CA ALA A 127 6.52 9.24 29.31
C ALA A 127 5.75 10.09 28.28
N ALA A 128 4.42 10.10 28.34
CA ALA A 128 3.57 10.88 27.45
C ALA A 128 3.85 12.39 27.56
N GLU A 129 3.97 12.91 28.79
CA GLU A 129 4.27 14.32 29.04
C GLU A 129 5.67 14.73 28.58
N ASN A 130 6.68 13.87 28.83
CA ASN A 130 8.08 14.20 28.52
C ASN A 130 8.43 14.09 27.03
N THR A 131 7.68 13.28 26.26
CA THR A 131 8.01 13.02 24.85
C THR A 131 7.08 13.72 23.87
N GLU A 132 5.97 14.30 24.34
CA GLU A 132 4.89 14.82 23.48
C GLU A 132 4.39 13.78 22.46
N ALA A 133 4.53 12.49 22.82
CA ALA A 133 4.20 11.39 21.92
C ALA A 133 2.69 11.31 21.66
N LEU A 134 2.34 10.88 20.47
CA LEU A 134 0.96 10.58 20.11
C LEU A 134 0.47 9.36 20.89
N LEU A 135 -0.62 9.50 21.63
CA LEU A 135 -1.24 8.42 22.38
C LEU A 135 -2.21 7.65 21.49
N LEU A 136 -1.90 6.39 21.22
CA LEU A 136 -2.76 5.50 20.43
C LEU A 136 -3.46 4.50 21.33
N ASP A 137 -4.77 4.64 21.49
CA ASP A 137 -5.61 3.67 22.18
C ASP A 137 -6.08 2.58 21.20
N THR A 138 -5.67 1.35 21.44
CA THR A 138 -5.96 0.20 20.58
C THR A 138 -7.15 -0.65 21.04
N ARG A 139 -7.85 -0.24 22.09
CA ARG A 139 -9.06 -0.91 22.60
C ARG A 139 -10.21 -0.78 21.60
N SER A 140 -11.29 -1.52 21.85
CA SER A 140 -12.52 -1.36 21.08
C SER A 140 -13.08 0.07 21.22
N ASN A 141 -13.83 0.53 20.23
CA ASN A 141 -14.51 1.83 20.28
C ASN A 141 -15.48 1.96 21.47
N ASN A 142 -16.10 0.85 21.92
CA ASN A 142 -16.97 0.84 23.09
C ASN A 142 -16.18 1.05 24.39
N ASP A 143 -15.03 0.39 24.52
CA ASP A 143 -14.16 0.57 25.69
C ASP A 143 -13.57 1.98 25.72
N PHE A 144 -13.17 2.50 24.57
CA PHE A 144 -12.69 3.86 24.43
C PHE A 144 -13.78 4.88 24.83
N HIS A 145 -15.02 4.69 24.36
CA HIS A 145 -16.15 5.56 24.71
C HIS A 145 -16.47 5.55 26.22
N SER A 146 -16.22 4.44 26.89
CA SER A 146 -16.46 4.31 28.34
C SER A 146 -15.46 5.06 29.20
N GLY A 147 -14.32 5.46 28.64
CA GLY A 147 -13.28 6.27 29.28
C GLY A 147 -11.97 6.18 28.50
N PHE A 148 -11.36 7.31 28.22
CA PHE A 148 -10.14 7.42 27.43
C PHE A 148 -9.18 8.47 28.03
N ILE A 149 -7.92 8.35 27.68
CA ILE A 149 -6.91 9.36 28.03
C ILE A 149 -7.12 10.57 27.12
N PRO A 150 -7.24 11.79 27.65
CA PRO A 150 -7.38 12.99 26.84
C PRO A 150 -6.30 13.09 25.75
N GLN A 151 -6.66 13.55 24.56
CA GLN A 151 -5.79 13.70 23.37
C GLN A 151 -5.35 12.36 22.74
N SER A 152 -5.81 11.20 23.22
CA SER A 152 -5.55 9.93 22.55
C SER A 152 -6.39 9.76 21.28
N ILE A 153 -5.82 9.06 20.30
CA ILE A 153 -6.52 8.62 19.09
C ILE A 153 -6.90 7.15 19.27
N ASN A 154 -8.15 6.78 18.95
CA ASN A 154 -8.56 5.40 18.99
C ASN A 154 -8.52 4.74 17.61
N ILE A 155 -7.72 3.69 17.48
CA ILE A 155 -7.74 2.78 16.35
C ILE A 155 -7.73 1.36 16.91
N GLY A 156 -8.90 0.72 16.96
CA GLY A 156 -9.06 -0.61 17.53
C GLY A 156 -8.28 -1.69 16.76
N LEU A 157 -7.75 -2.69 17.48
CA LEU A 157 -7.01 -3.80 16.87
C LEU A 157 -7.84 -4.66 15.92
N ASN A 158 -9.16 -4.70 16.11
CA ASN A 158 -10.07 -5.48 15.28
C ASN A 158 -10.40 -4.73 13.99
N GLY A 159 -10.23 -5.38 12.83
CA GLY A 159 -10.47 -4.79 11.51
C GLY A 159 -9.19 -4.32 10.82
N ASP A 160 -9.26 -3.19 10.14
CA ASP A 160 -8.16 -2.66 9.31
C ASP A 160 -7.16 -1.80 10.12
N PHE A 161 -6.72 -2.27 11.29
CA PHE A 161 -5.84 -1.52 12.19
C PHE A 161 -4.57 -1.00 11.49
N ALA A 162 -3.79 -1.90 10.86
CA ALA A 162 -2.52 -1.52 10.24
C ALA A 162 -2.68 -0.53 9.06
N PRO A 163 -3.66 -0.70 8.13
CA PRO A 163 -3.98 0.31 7.12
C PRO A 163 -4.37 1.67 7.70
N TRP A 164 -5.18 1.70 8.76
CA TRP A 164 -5.57 2.95 9.41
C TRP A 164 -4.40 3.65 10.10
N VAL A 165 -3.60 2.92 10.87
CA VAL A 165 -2.39 3.46 11.50
C VAL A 165 -1.46 4.03 10.44
N GLY A 166 -1.16 3.27 9.37
CA GLY A 166 -0.28 3.73 8.31
C GLY A 166 -0.82 4.95 7.53
N ALA A 167 -2.15 5.11 7.43
CA ALA A 167 -2.75 6.26 6.76
C ALA A 167 -2.76 7.53 7.62
N MET A 168 -2.95 7.39 8.93
CA MET A 168 -3.11 8.52 9.86
C MET A 168 -1.81 8.90 10.57
N ILE A 169 -0.94 7.95 10.85
CA ILE A 169 0.33 8.14 11.55
C ILE A 169 1.46 7.87 10.56
N ILE A 170 1.86 8.91 9.85
CA ILE A 170 2.85 8.80 8.75
C ILE A 170 4.25 8.56 9.29
N ASP A 171 4.58 9.15 10.42
CA ASP A 171 5.87 8.97 11.09
C ASP A 171 5.65 8.33 12.47
N VAL A 172 6.04 7.08 12.59
CA VAL A 172 5.95 6.31 13.85
C VAL A 172 7.12 6.57 14.81
N LYS A 173 8.02 7.48 14.46
CA LYS A 173 9.15 7.88 15.30
C LYS A 173 8.88 9.16 16.12
N GLN A 174 7.68 9.69 15.99
CA GLN A 174 7.20 10.82 16.79
C GLN A 174 6.55 10.34 18.08
#